data_5f3ba5edabdbdc60ab2f0690358db0e4
#
_entry.id   5f3ba5edabdbdc60ab2f0690358db0e4
#
_cell.length_a   1.000
_cell.length_b   1.000
_cell.length_c   1.000
_cell.angle_alpha   90.00
_cell.angle_beta   90.00
_cell.angle_gamma   90.00
#
_symmetry.space_group_name_H-M   'P 1'
#
loop_
_entity.id
_entity.type
_entity.pdbx_description
1 polymer ?
#
loop_
_entity_poly.entity_id
_entity_poly.type
_entity_poly.pdbx_seq_one_letter_code
_entity_poly.pdbx_strand_id
1 'polypeptide(L)'
;MRVINFFLLISFLFIPHSFSNETSWNLLKDGGKVVFIRHAYAPGGGDPDNFDLEDCSTQRNLNQQGVRQSQTIGQLFIEYSIPVDSVYSSQWCRCRDTARYAFGDFKNFSALNSTFSGKYQKNHSKQMLELSEFINRWDDSGGNLVFVTHYVIVGGFLDYYPNSGEIVIADKSLSILGTIKVDF
;
A
#
# COMPACT_ATOMS: atom_id res chain seq x y z
N MET A 1 -17.84 35.87 -57.90
CA MET A 1 -18.23 35.49 -56.51
C MET A 1 -17.38 34.30 -56.08
N ARG A 2 -16.44 34.49 -55.16
CA ARG A 2 -15.63 33.40 -54.56
C ARG A 2 -16.29 32.98 -53.26
N VAL A 3 -16.76 31.72 -53.17
CA VAL A 3 -17.28 31.11 -51.94
C VAL A 3 -16.10 30.62 -51.11
N ILE A 4 -15.88 31.23 -49.95
CA ILE A 4 -14.86 30.80 -48.96
C ILE A 4 -15.53 29.75 -48.06
N ASN A 5 -15.14 28.48 -48.23
CA ASN A 5 -15.55 27.42 -47.34
C ASN A 5 -14.72 27.50 -46.06
N PHE A 6 -15.36 27.83 -44.93
CA PHE A 6 -14.76 27.82 -43.60
C PHE A 6 -14.89 26.40 -43.06
N PHE A 7 -13.77 25.65 -43.08
CA PHE A 7 -13.68 24.36 -42.40
C PHE A 7 -13.45 24.62 -40.90
N LEU A 8 -14.48 24.36 -40.08
CA LEU A 8 -14.38 24.40 -38.62
C LEU A 8 -13.65 23.13 -38.16
N LEU A 9 -12.35 23.27 -37.77
CA LEU A 9 -11.58 22.20 -37.18
C LEU A 9 -12.03 22.02 -35.71
N ILE A 10 -12.89 21.05 -35.44
CA ILE A 10 -13.27 20.65 -34.07
C ILE A 10 -12.08 19.82 -33.52
N SER A 11 -11.25 20.48 -32.74
CA SER A 11 -10.19 19.82 -31.97
C SER A 11 -10.82 19.06 -30.80
N PHE A 12 -10.93 17.73 -30.90
CA PHE A 12 -11.24 16.87 -29.79
C PHE A 12 -10.05 16.86 -28.82
N LEU A 13 -10.17 17.64 -27.75
CA LEU A 13 -9.26 17.50 -26.61
C LEU A 13 -9.51 16.13 -25.97
N PHE A 14 -8.68 15.15 -26.32
CA PHE A 14 -8.56 13.92 -25.54
C PHE A 14 -7.96 14.29 -24.19
N ILE A 15 -8.81 14.43 -23.17
CA ILE A 15 -8.38 14.44 -21.77
C ILE A 15 -8.07 12.98 -21.44
N PRO A 16 -6.82 12.61 -21.16
CA PRO A 16 -6.54 11.27 -20.68
C PRO A 16 -7.13 11.16 -19.28
N HIS A 17 -8.30 10.57 -19.17
CA HIS A 17 -8.83 10.17 -17.88
C HIS A 17 -7.90 9.11 -17.32
N SER A 18 -7.46 9.30 -16.08
CA SER A 18 -6.70 8.32 -15.32
C SER A 18 -7.59 7.10 -14.99
N PHE A 19 -7.86 6.28 -15.98
CA PHE A 19 -8.69 5.07 -15.88
C PHE A 19 -8.08 4.01 -14.94
N SER A 20 -6.79 4.14 -14.57
CA SER A 20 -6.10 3.09 -13.82
C SER A 20 -6.51 3.01 -12.34
N ASN A 21 -6.75 4.13 -11.66
CA ASN A 21 -7.08 4.11 -10.23
C ASN A 21 -8.52 3.63 -9.97
N GLU A 22 -9.50 4.09 -10.72
CA GLU A 22 -10.91 3.70 -10.53
C GLU A 22 -11.13 2.20 -10.76
N THR A 23 -10.51 1.64 -11.80
CA THR A 23 -10.54 0.20 -12.07
C THR A 23 -9.94 -0.60 -10.91
N SER A 24 -8.82 -0.13 -10.32
CA SER A 24 -8.17 -0.81 -9.20
C SER A 24 -9.02 -0.74 -7.92
N TRP A 25 -9.71 0.37 -7.64
CA TRP A 25 -10.65 0.44 -6.53
C TRP A 25 -11.83 -0.54 -6.70
N ASN A 26 -12.33 -0.71 -7.93
CA ASN A 26 -13.40 -1.66 -8.19
C ASN A 26 -13.01 -3.12 -7.89
N LEU A 27 -11.72 -3.50 -8.08
CA LEU A 27 -11.23 -4.83 -7.71
C LEU A 27 -11.38 -5.14 -6.21
N LEU A 28 -11.34 -4.11 -5.36
CA LEU A 28 -11.39 -4.26 -3.89
C LEU A 28 -12.82 -4.35 -3.34
N LYS A 29 -13.84 -3.88 -4.10
CA LYS A 29 -15.24 -3.80 -3.64
C LYS A 29 -15.84 -5.15 -3.30
N ASP A 30 -15.45 -6.19 -4.03
CA ASP A 30 -15.96 -7.54 -3.81
C ASP A 30 -15.27 -8.28 -2.65
N GLY A 31 -14.27 -7.65 -2.01
CA GLY A 31 -13.46 -8.29 -0.99
C GLY A 31 -12.56 -9.41 -1.53
N GLY A 32 -12.07 -10.26 -0.64
CA GLY A 32 -11.30 -11.46 -0.98
C GLY A 32 -9.93 -11.18 -1.61
N LYS A 33 -9.38 -9.99 -1.45
CA LYS A 33 -8.06 -9.63 -1.99
C LYS A 33 -7.04 -9.47 -0.88
N VAL A 34 -5.79 -9.74 -1.22
CA VAL A 34 -4.61 -9.44 -0.39
C VAL A 34 -4.10 -8.07 -0.80
N VAL A 35 -4.07 -7.14 0.15
CA VAL A 35 -3.71 -5.74 -0.09
C VAL A 35 -2.43 -5.41 0.66
N PHE A 36 -1.37 -5.08 -0.06
CA PHE A 36 -0.13 -4.60 0.53
C PHE A 36 -0.06 -3.09 0.40
N ILE A 37 0.19 -2.40 1.50
CA ILE A 37 0.40 -0.96 1.54
C ILE A 37 1.83 -0.71 2.07
N ARG A 38 2.70 -0.13 1.23
CA ARG A 38 3.94 0.39 1.77
C ARG A 38 3.61 1.54 2.72
N HIS A 39 4.24 1.57 3.90
CA HIS A 39 4.08 2.69 4.83
C HIS A 39 4.10 4.04 4.12
N ALA A 40 3.33 4.99 4.60
CA ALA A 40 3.23 6.33 4.08
C ALA A 40 4.58 7.08 4.15
N TYR A 41 4.63 8.26 3.59
CA TYR A 41 5.87 9.01 3.43
C TYR A 41 6.58 9.26 4.76
N ALA A 42 7.80 8.74 4.85
CA ALA A 42 8.74 8.95 5.93
C ALA A 42 10.05 9.45 5.32
N PRO A 43 10.46 10.72 5.55
CA PRO A 43 11.63 11.32 4.90
C PRO A 43 12.93 10.61 5.31
N GLY A 44 13.93 10.66 4.42
CA GLY A 44 15.24 10.04 4.64
C GLY A 44 15.34 8.59 4.16
N GLY A 45 16.48 7.97 4.38
CA GLY A 45 16.82 6.60 3.97
C GLY A 45 17.30 5.76 5.15
N GLY A 46 16.74 4.57 5.32
CA GLY A 46 17.09 3.69 6.43
C GLY A 46 16.56 4.16 7.79
N ASP A 47 16.93 3.45 8.83
CA ASP A 47 16.74 3.85 10.23
C ASP A 47 18.08 4.24 10.82
N PRO A 48 18.14 5.07 11.89
CA PRO A 48 19.38 5.44 12.58
C PRO A 48 20.13 4.22 13.17
N ASP A 49 21.43 4.37 13.41
CA ASP A 49 22.27 3.27 13.95
C ASP A 49 21.82 2.79 15.33
N ASN A 50 21.25 3.70 16.14
CA ASN A 50 20.69 3.41 17.46
C ASN A 50 19.26 2.86 17.43
N PHE A 51 18.80 2.37 16.26
CA PHE A 51 17.45 1.86 16.07
C PHE A 51 17.06 0.82 17.13
N ASP A 52 15.94 1.10 17.80
CA ASP A 52 15.22 0.19 18.66
C ASP A 52 13.77 0.04 18.20
N LEU A 53 13.29 -1.19 18.08
CA LEU A 53 11.93 -1.48 17.62
C LEU A 53 10.86 -0.99 18.61
N GLU A 54 11.17 -0.98 19.88
CA GLU A 54 10.25 -0.59 20.97
C GLU A 54 10.26 0.93 21.23
N ASP A 55 11.25 1.66 20.69
CA ASP A 55 11.37 3.12 20.86
C ASP A 55 11.24 3.87 19.52
N CYS A 56 10.06 4.44 19.28
CA CYS A 56 9.80 5.22 18.07
C CYS A 56 10.71 6.44 17.91
N SER A 57 11.28 6.98 18.99
CA SER A 57 12.17 8.15 18.91
C SER A 57 13.51 7.82 18.22
N THR A 58 13.86 6.54 18.15
CA THR A 58 15.06 6.03 17.49
C THR A 58 14.82 5.59 16.04
N GLN A 59 13.60 5.78 15.54
CA GLN A 59 13.21 5.31 14.23
C GLN A 59 13.01 6.46 13.23
N ARG A 60 13.13 6.14 11.95
CA ARG A 60 12.66 7.00 10.88
C ARG A 60 11.12 6.92 10.82
N ASN A 61 10.45 8.02 11.13
CA ASN A 61 9.02 8.11 11.29
C ASN A 61 8.34 8.91 10.16
N LEU A 62 7.02 8.84 10.10
CA LEU A 62 6.21 9.70 9.23
C LEU A 62 6.43 11.18 9.58
N ASN A 63 6.44 12.03 8.56
CA ASN A 63 6.25 13.46 8.75
C ASN A 63 4.76 13.83 8.57
N GLN A 64 4.43 15.10 8.61
CA GLN A 64 3.05 15.57 8.41
C GLN A 64 2.46 15.17 7.04
N GLN A 65 3.28 15.08 5.99
CA GLN A 65 2.83 14.61 4.67
C GLN A 65 2.45 13.13 4.73
N GLY A 66 3.27 12.30 5.38
CA GLY A 66 2.95 10.88 5.58
C GLY A 66 1.70 10.65 6.43
N VAL A 67 1.49 11.49 7.47
CA VAL A 67 0.24 11.44 8.25
C VAL A 67 -0.97 11.73 7.36
N ARG A 68 -0.92 12.83 6.57
CA ARG A 68 -2.00 13.16 5.64
C ARG A 68 -2.22 12.06 4.59
N GLN A 69 -1.15 11.52 4.00
CA GLN A 69 -1.24 10.41 3.05
C GLN A 69 -1.94 9.20 3.66
N SER A 70 -1.60 8.85 4.91
CA SER A 70 -2.24 7.75 5.63
C SER A 70 -3.75 8.00 5.83
N GLN A 71 -4.12 9.22 6.22
CA GLN A 71 -5.52 9.62 6.38
C GLN A 71 -6.28 9.57 5.05
N THR A 72 -5.65 10.03 3.95
CA THR A 72 -6.21 9.96 2.60
C THR A 72 -6.45 8.51 2.17
N ILE A 73 -5.52 7.59 2.45
CA ILE A 73 -5.72 6.16 2.21
C ILE A 73 -7.00 5.68 2.90
N GLY A 74 -7.16 5.96 4.19
CA GLY A 74 -8.35 5.55 4.94
C GLY A 74 -9.64 6.16 4.41
N GLN A 75 -9.62 7.45 4.06
CA GLN A 75 -10.76 8.14 3.47
C GLN A 75 -11.19 7.51 2.13
N LEU A 76 -10.24 7.14 1.28
CA LEU A 76 -10.52 6.47 0.01
C LEU A 76 -11.13 5.09 0.21
N PHE A 77 -10.66 4.30 1.19
CA PHE A 77 -11.30 3.01 1.52
C PHE A 77 -12.77 3.19 1.94
N ILE A 78 -13.08 4.24 2.70
CA ILE A 78 -14.46 4.59 3.09
C ILE A 78 -15.28 5.08 1.89
N GLU A 79 -14.73 6.00 1.10
CA GLU A 79 -15.41 6.60 -0.07
C GLU A 79 -15.80 5.55 -1.12
N TYR A 80 -14.88 4.61 -1.41
CA TYR A 80 -15.14 3.51 -2.33
C TYR A 80 -15.89 2.33 -1.70
N SER A 81 -16.24 2.44 -0.40
CA SER A 81 -16.93 1.38 0.37
C SER A 81 -16.20 0.04 0.33
N ILE A 82 -14.87 0.06 0.51
CA ILE A 82 -14.04 -1.13 0.44
C ILE A 82 -14.18 -1.96 1.72
N PRO A 83 -14.63 -3.21 1.64
CA PRO A 83 -14.71 -4.08 2.81
C PRO A 83 -13.32 -4.52 3.25
N VAL A 84 -13.02 -4.37 4.54
CA VAL A 84 -11.76 -4.80 5.17
C VAL A 84 -12.08 -5.85 6.23
N ASP A 85 -11.47 -7.03 6.10
CA ASP A 85 -11.59 -8.10 7.09
C ASP A 85 -10.65 -7.87 8.27
N SER A 86 -9.38 -7.68 7.98
CA SER A 86 -8.36 -7.47 9.00
C SER A 86 -7.20 -6.62 8.48
N VAL A 87 -6.60 -5.83 9.38
CA VAL A 87 -5.41 -5.03 9.11
C VAL A 87 -4.25 -5.54 9.97
N TYR A 88 -3.14 -5.86 9.33
CA TYR A 88 -1.89 -6.24 9.97
C TYR A 88 -0.79 -5.24 9.61
N SER A 89 0.05 -4.92 10.57
CA SER A 89 1.14 -3.97 10.39
C SER A 89 2.48 -4.56 10.81
N SER A 90 3.53 -4.20 10.08
CA SER A 90 4.90 -4.27 10.61
C SER A 90 4.97 -3.54 11.95
N GLN A 91 5.85 -4.00 12.84
CA GLN A 91 6.08 -3.39 14.16
C GLN A 91 6.83 -2.05 14.10
N TRP A 92 7.40 -1.65 12.94
CA TRP A 92 8.01 -0.33 12.76
C TRP A 92 7.00 0.78 12.96
N CYS A 93 7.36 1.83 13.68
CA CYS A 93 6.45 2.92 14.03
C CYS A 93 5.80 3.58 12.82
N ARG A 94 6.53 3.81 11.73
CA ARG A 94 5.97 4.35 10.47
C ARG A 94 4.87 3.47 9.85
N CYS A 95 4.97 2.13 9.99
CA CYS A 95 3.94 1.23 9.51
C CYS A 95 2.72 1.23 10.45
N ARG A 96 2.96 1.16 11.76
CA ARG A 96 1.92 1.23 12.79
C ARG A 96 1.13 2.54 12.70
N ASP A 97 1.82 3.67 12.49
CA ASP A 97 1.18 4.97 12.33
C ASP A 97 0.40 5.04 11.02
N THR A 98 0.93 4.51 9.90
CA THR A 98 0.17 4.41 8.65
C THR A 98 -1.11 3.59 8.85
N ALA A 99 -1.03 2.43 9.49
CA ALA A 99 -2.19 1.58 9.77
C ALA A 99 -3.20 2.28 10.70
N ARG A 100 -2.71 2.93 11.75
CA ARG A 100 -3.56 3.66 12.73
C ARG A 100 -4.30 4.82 12.08
N TYR A 101 -3.62 5.65 11.29
CA TYR A 101 -4.24 6.82 10.65
C TYR A 101 -5.19 6.44 9.51
N ALA A 102 -4.94 5.31 8.83
CA ALA A 102 -5.80 4.86 7.74
C ALA A 102 -6.99 4.04 8.24
N PHE A 103 -6.80 3.14 9.19
CA PHE A 103 -7.79 2.13 9.55
C PHE A 103 -8.21 2.12 11.02
N GLY A 104 -7.51 2.85 11.88
CA GLY A 104 -7.73 2.82 13.34
C GLY A 104 -7.12 1.57 13.97
N ASP A 105 -7.86 0.47 13.98
CA ASP A 105 -7.42 -0.79 14.59
C ASP A 105 -6.57 -1.64 13.64
N PHE A 106 -5.53 -2.24 14.20
CA PHE A 106 -4.65 -3.17 13.49
C PHE A 106 -3.95 -4.13 14.46
N LYS A 107 -3.39 -5.20 13.92
CA LYS A 107 -2.58 -6.18 14.67
C LYS A 107 -1.13 -6.10 14.19
N ASN A 108 -0.18 -6.15 15.14
CA ASN A 108 1.24 -6.29 14.78
C ASN A 108 1.51 -7.68 14.23
N PHE A 109 2.30 -7.76 13.15
CA PHE A 109 2.71 -9.02 12.56
C PHE A 109 4.18 -8.94 12.15
N SER A 110 5.04 -9.69 12.83
CA SER A 110 6.50 -9.63 12.66
C SER A 110 6.97 -10.06 11.26
N ALA A 111 6.20 -10.91 10.56
CA ALA A 111 6.51 -11.28 9.18
C ALA A 111 6.48 -10.09 8.20
N LEU A 112 5.86 -8.97 8.58
CA LEU A 112 5.83 -7.72 7.81
C LEU A 112 6.99 -6.76 8.12
N ASN A 113 7.88 -7.12 9.06
CA ASN A 113 8.99 -6.29 9.50
C ASN A 113 10.02 -6.10 8.39
N SER A 114 10.67 -4.93 8.35
CA SER A 114 11.70 -4.63 7.35
C SER A 114 12.89 -5.60 7.43
N THR A 115 13.28 -6.12 6.28
CA THR A 115 14.50 -6.91 6.12
C THR A 115 15.56 -6.16 5.31
N PHE A 116 15.45 -4.83 5.23
CA PHE A 116 16.29 -3.99 4.38
C PHE A 116 17.78 -4.04 4.77
N SER A 117 18.09 -4.05 6.05
CA SER A 117 19.49 -3.92 6.48
C SER A 117 19.83 -4.66 7.77
N GLY A 118 21.12 -4.89 7.94
CA GLY A 118 21.73 -5.31 9.18
C GLY A 118 21.21 -6.63 9.73
N LYS A 119 20.99 -6.65 11.03
CA LYS A 119 20.56 -7.86 11.76
C LYS A 119 19.20 -8.42 11.31
N TYR A 120 18.37 -7.64 10.64
CA TYR A 120 17.03 -8.05 10.20
C TYR A 120 17.02 -8.79 8.86
N GLN A 121 18.03 -8.59 8.00
CA GLN A 121 18.11 -9.23 6.69
C GLN A 121 18.07 -10.76 6.76
N LYS A 122 18.69 -11.35 7.77
CA LYS A 122 18.69 -12.80 8.00
C LYS A 122 17.31 -13.41 8.24
N ASN A 123 16.30 -12.58 8.59
CA ASN A 123 14.94 -13.04 8.86
C ASN A 123 14.11 -13.16 7.57
N HIS A 124 14.60 -12.68 6.42
CA HIS A 124 13.83 -12.55 5.18
C HIS A 124 13.13 -13.86 4.79
N SER A 125 13.87 -14.94 4.62
CA SER A 125 13.28 -16.22 4.17
C SER A 125 12.23 -16.76 5.15
N LYS A 126 12.47 -16.62 6.46
CA LYS A 126 11.52 -17.04 7.49
C LYS A 126 10.24 -16.20 7.42
N GLN A 127 10.37 -14.88 7.29
CA GLN A 127 9.23 -13.95 7.19
C GLN A 127 8.39 -14.22 5.93
N MET A 128 9.03 -14.50 4.77
CA MET A 128 8.32 -14.84 3.54
C MET A 128 7.51 -16.12 3.69
N LEU A 129 8.08 -17.15 4.32
CA LEU A 129 7.37 -18.41 4.59
C LEU A 129 6.18 -18.17 5.53
N GLU A 130 6.39 -17.48 6.65
CA GLU A 130 5.35 -17.19 7.66
C GLU A 130 4.19 -16.39 7.04
N LEU A 131 4.51 -15.38 6.22
CA LEU A 131 3.51 -14.57 5.53
C LEU A 131 2.72 -15.40 4.50
N SER A 132 3.40 -16.26 3.73
CA SER A 132 2.77 -17.17 2.77
C SER A 132 1.81 -18.15 3.47
N GLU A 133 2.26 -18.76 4.56
CA GLU A 133 1.40 -19.67 5.35
C GLU A 133 0.20 -18.96 5.96
N PHE A 134 0.39 -17.70 6.39
CA PHE A 134 -0.69 -16.87 6.92
C PHE A 134 -1.76 -16.61 5.86
N ILE A 135 -1.37 -16.18 4.67
CA ILE A 135 -2.28 -15.90 3.55
C ILE A 135 -2.99 -17.17 3.10
N ASN A 136 -2.28 -18.31 3.02
CA ASN A 136 -2.88 -19.59 2.61
C ASN A 136 -3.98 -20.04 3.57
N ARG A 137 -3.86 -19.76 4.88
CA ARG A 137 -4.87 -20.10 5.90
C ARG A 137 -6.03 -19.10 5.98
N TRP A 138 -5.84 -17.89 5.45
CA TRP A 138 -6.89 -16.88 5.48
C TRP A 138 -8.08 -17.30 4.60
N ASP A 139 -9.30 -17.06 5.13
CA ASP A 139 -10.55 -17.25 4.38
C ASP A 139 -10.84 -15.99 3.55
N ASP A 140 -10.74 -16.11 2.23
CA ASP A 140 -10.93 -15.03 1.27
C ASP A 140 -12.39 -14.82 0.85
N SER A 141 -13.35 -15.42 1.57
CA SER A 141 -14.79 -15.25 1.31
C SER A 141 -15.40 -13.95 1.83
N GLY A 142 -14.63 -13.18 2.64
CA GLY A 142 -15.07 -11.96 3.29
C GLY A 142 -14.46 -10.69 2.70
N GLY A 143 -14.14 -9.72 3.56
CA GLY A 143 -13.44 -8.48 3.18
C GLY A 143 -12.00 -8.69 2.73
N ASN A 144 -11.31 -7.61 2.45
CA ASN A 144 -9.91 -7.64 2.04
C ASN A 144 -8.97 -7.81 3.23
N LEU A 145 -7.89 -8.56 3.05
CA LEU A 145 -6.80 -8.70 4.00
C LEU A 145 -5.74 -7.62 3.74
N VAL A 146 -5.53 -6.70 4.68
CA VAL A 146 -4.64 -5.56 4.51
C VAL A 146 -3.35 -5.72 5.30
N PHE A 147 -2.22 -5.55 4.63
CA PHE A 147 -0.87 -5.55 5.19
C PHE A 147 -0.19 -4.19 5.01
N VAL A 148 0.14 -3.51 6.10
CA VAL A 148 0.96 -2.29 6.08
C VAL A 148 2.41 -2.66 6.38
N THR A 149 3.29 -2.45 5.40
CA THR A 149 4.64 -2.99 5.45
C THR A 149 5.67 -2.11 4.72
N HIS A 150 6.78 -2.68 4.30
CA HIS A 150 7.93 -2.04 3.67
C HIS A 150 8.08 -2.51 2.22
N TYR A 151 8.65 -1.66 1.35
CA TYR A 151 8.87 -1.99 -0.06
C TYR A 151 9.69 -3.28 -0.25
N VAL A 152 10.62 -3.57 0.67
CA VAL A 152 11.47 -4.79 0.59
C VAL A 152 10.67 -6.07 0.87
N ILE A 153 9.60 -6.00 1.65
CA ILE A 153 8.71 -7.13 1.91
C ILE A 153 7.80 -7.35 0.70
N VAL A 154 7.21 -6.29 0.16
CA VAL A 154 6.40 -6.37 -1.05
C VAL A 154 7.26 -6.86 -2.23
N GLY A 155 8.48 -6.32 -2.39
CA GLY A 155 9.43 -6.73 -3.42
C GLY A 155 9.82 -8.19 -3.32
N GLY A 156 10.14 -8.66 -2.12
CA GLY A 156 10.51 -10.06 -1.89
C GLY A 156 9.34 -11.04 -2.06
N PHE A 157 8.11 -10.56 -1.94
CA PHE A 157 6.91 -11.39 -1.97
C PHE A 157 6.18 -11.38 -3.32
N LEU A 158 6.14 -10.20 -4.00
CA LEU A 158 5.42 -9.99 -5.26
C LEU A 158 6.32 -9.57 -6.43
N ASP A 159 7.63 -9.47 -6.23
CA ASP A 159 8.58 -8.88 -7.18
C ASP A 159 8.16 -7.48 -7.67
N TYR A 160 7.56 -6.69 -6.77
CA TYR A 160 7.11 -5.33 -7.02
C TYR A 160 7.53 -4.39 -5.90
N TYR A 161 8.13 -3.25 -6.22
CA TYR A 161 8.67 -2.28 -5.25
C TYR A 161 7.83 -1.00 -5.23
N PRO A 162 6.80 -0.93 -4.35
CA PRO A 162 5.88 0.20 -4.32
C PRO A 162 6.51 1.49 -3.79
N ASN A 163 5.96 2.63 -4.20
CA ASN A 163 6.22 3.93 -3.62
C ASN A 163 5.60 4.06 -2.22
N SER A 164 5.96 5.11 -1.45
CA SER A 164 5.35 5.38 -0.15
C SER A 164 3.84 5.59 -0.28
N GLY A 165 3.06 4.90 0.53
CA GLY A 165 1.60 4.94 0.51
C GLY A 165 0.95 4.24 -0.69
N GLU A 166 1.73 3.66 -1.59
CA GLU A 166 1.17 2.90 -2.71
C GLU A 166 0.55 1.59 -2.24
N ILE A 167 -0.63 1.30 -2.78
CA ILE A 167 -1.44 0.11 -2.51
C ILE A 167 -1.22 -0.88 -3.65
N VAL A 168 -0.83 -2.10 -3.34
CA VAL A 168 -0.68 -3.22 -4.28
C VAL A 168 -1.76 -4.24 -3.98
N ILE A 169 -2.57 -4.56 -4.98
CA ILE A 169 -3.70 -5.49 -4.89
C ILE A 169 -3.28 -6.80 -5.53
N ALA A 170 -3.39 -7.89 -4.79
CA ALA A 170 -3.12 -9.23 -5.28
C ALA A 170 -4.30 -10.17 -4.98
N ASP A 171 -4.41 -11.23 -5.73
CA ASP A 171 -5.23 -12.36 -5.35
C ASP A 171 -4.53 -13.26 -4.31
N LYS A 172 -5.21 -14.26 -3.81
CA LYS A 172 -4.65 -15.22 -2.84
C LYS A 172 -3.49 -16.06 -3.40
N SER A 173 -3.39 -16.18 -4.73
CA SER A 173 -2.26 -16.83 -5.41
C SER A 173 -1.07 -15.90 -5.59
N LEU A 174 -1.18 -14.63 -5.07
CA LEU A 174 -0.16 -13.59 -5.11
C LEU A 174 0.10 -13.01 -6.51
N SER A 175 -0.84 -13.19 -7.44
CA SER A 175 -0.82 -12.49 -8.72
C SER A 175 -1.26 -11.04 -8.52
N ILE A 176 -0.46 -10.07 -8.95
CA ILE A 176 -0.81 -8.65 -8.86
C ILE A 176 -1.96 -8.37 -9.83
N LEU A 177 -3.06 -7.85 -9.31
CA LEU A 177 -4.26 -7.47 -10.06
C LEU A 177 -4.27 -5.98 -10.42
N GLY A 178 -3.63 -5.15 -9.60
CA GLY A 178 -3.55 -3.71 -9.82
C GLY A 178 -2.79 -2.97 -8.73
N THR A 179 -2.55 -1.70 -8.96
CA THR A 179 -1.94 -0.81 -7.97
C THR A 179 -2.71 0.51 -7.90
N ILE A 180 -2.63 1.18 -6.74
CA ILE A 180 -3.21 2.51 -6.55
C ILE A 180 -2.14 3.41 -5.94
N LYS A 181 -1.82 4.50 -6.61
CA LYS A 181 -0.96 5.54 -6.07
C LYS A 181 -1.81 6.54 -5.31
N VAL A 182 -1.40 6.83 -4.08
CA VAL A 182 -2.04 7.84 -3.23
C VAL A 182 -1.03 8.96 -3.01
N ASP A 183 -1.32 10.12 -3.59
CA ASP A 183 -0.48 11.31 -3.45
C ASP A 183 -0.68 11.98 -2.07
N PHE A 184 0.24 12.87 -1.68
CA PHE A 184 0.24 13.59 -0.39
C PHE A 184 0.40 15.09 -0.56
#